data_254023f7a32af8777cbf392383010d1e
#
_entry.id   254023f7a32af8777cbf392383010d1e
#
_cell.length_a   1.000
_cell.length_b   1.000
_cell.length_c   1.000
_cell.angle_alpha   90.00
_cell.angle_beta   90.00
_cell.angle_gamma   90.00
#
_symmetry.space_group_name_H-M   'P 1'
#
loop_
_entity.id
_entity.type
_entity.pdbx_description
1 polymer ?
#
loop_
_entity_poly.entity_id
_entity_poly.type
_entity_poly.pdbx_seq_one_letter_code
_entity_poly.pdbx_strand_id
1 'polypeptide(L)'
;IDDGVIDGPRIWPSGSIISQTSGHGDFRSVNERPVSLGGCLHHSEEIGGATIADGKDAVLVAVRENLERGAPQIKLTAGGGASSVFDPLDVSQYTEEELRAAVEAAEDWGTYVTVHAYTPRAVQKAIAAGVKCIDHGHLLDDETLKLIGEKGIWLSMQPLDSTTNAGANEEQKQKKYDIATGTERIYSSVKKYNLKLAWGTDLLFNPAANSKQTATIPLMDKWFTPF
;
A
#
# COMPACT_ATOMS: atom_id res chain seq x y z
N ILE A 1 6.17 -8.99 -22.04
CA ILE A 1 6.64 -7.66 -22.37
C ILE A 1 8.15 -7.71 -22.57
N ASP A 2 8.93 -8.09 -21.57
CA ASP A 2 10.41 -8.12 -21.69
C ASP A 2 10.91 -9.09 -22.76
N ASP A 3 10.20 -10.19 -23.02
CA ASP A 3 10.49 -11.15 -24.11
C ASP A 3 9.93 -10.72 -25.47
N GLY A 4 9.32 -9.54 -25.59
CA GLY A 4 8.77 -9.02 -26.83
C GLY A 4 7.50 -9.72 -27.34
N VAL A 5 6.86 -10.54 -26.50
CA VAL A 5 5.63 -11.26 -26.86
C VAL A 5 4.40 -10.33 -26.87
N ILE A 6 4.42 -9.30 -26.02
CA ILE A 6 3.37 -8.29 -25.92
C ILE A 6 4.04 -6.91 -25.86
N ASP A 7 3.59 -5.98 -26.70
CA ASP A 7 4.03 -4.60 -26.65
C ASP A 7 3.43 -3.89 -25.44
N GLY A 8 4.26 -3.20 -24.65
CA GLY A 8 3.82 -2.46 -23.48
C GLY A 8 4.98 -1.88 -22.67
N PRO A 9 4.66 -1.09 -21.63
CA PRO A 9 5.67 -0.54 -20.72
C PRO A 9 6.27 -1.66 -19.88
N ARG A 10 7.49 -1.45 -19.40
CA ARG A 10 8.10 -2.32 -18.40
C ARG A 10 7.27 -2.30 -17.11
N ILE A 11 6.99 -3.47 -16.55
CA ILE A 11 6.18 -3.64 -15.34
C ILE A 11 7.04 -4.26 -14.24
N TRP A 12 7.00 -3.68 -13.04
CA TRP A 12 7.62 -4.20 -11.83
C TRP A 12 6.54 -4.63 -10.83
N PRO A 13 6.03 -5.87 -10.91
CA PRO A 13 4.98 -6.35 -10.01
C PRO A 13 5.54 -6.64 -8.61
N SER A 14 4.69 -6.49 -7.59
CA SER A 14 5.05 -6.91 -6.22
C SER A 14 4.68 -8.37 -5.91
N GLY A 15 4.09 -9.06 -6.88
CA GLY A 15 3.44 -10.33 -6.61
C GLY A 15 2.15 -10.17 -5.81
N SER A 16 1.78 -11.20 -5.08
CA SER A 16 0.63 -11.23 -4.17
C SER A 16 0.80 -10.21 -3.04
N ILE A 17 -0.26 -9.44 -2.73
CA ILE A 17 -0.25 -8.55 -1.55
C ILE A 17 -0.21 -9.41 -0.30
N ILE A 18 0.78 -9.20 0.56
CA ILE A 18 0.90 -9.94 1.82
C ILE A 18 0.15 -9.19 2.92
N SER A 19 -0.81 -9.85 3.57
CA SER A 19 -1.62 -9.31 4.64
C SER A 19 -1.76 -10.28 5.80
N GLN A 20 -2.11 -9.77 6.97
CA GLN A 20 -2.46 -10.58 8.12
C GLN A 20 -3.94 -10.97 8.10
N THR A 21 -4.35 -11.94 8.91
CA THR A 21 -5.76 -12.19 9.22
C THR A 21 -6.42 -10.89 9.70
N SER A 22 -7.59 -10.57 9.15
CA SER A 22 -8.32 -9.31 9.35
C SER A 22 -7.58 -8.05 8.92
N GLY A 23 -6.54 -8.17 8.11
CA GLY A 23 -5.81 -7.03 7.55
C GLY A 23 -6.43 -6.49 6.27
N HIS A 24 -5.88 -5.38 5.77
CA HIS A 24 -6.42 -4.69 4.58
C HIS A 24 -6.40 -5.53 3.29
N GLY A 25 -5.59 -6.56 3.21
CA GLY A 25 -5.59 -7.52 2.09
C GLY A 25 -6.38 -8.79 2.34
N ASP A 26 -7.09 -8.89 3.47
CA ASP A 26 -7.94 -10.02 3.80
C ASP A 26 -9.36 -9.77 3.26
N PHE A 27 -9.63 -10.32 2.08
CA PHE A 27 -10.90 -10.14 1.37
C PHE A 27 -12.00 -11.13 1.77
N ARG A 28 -11.76 -11.96 2.79
CA ARG A 28 -12.75 -12.95 3.25
C ARG A 28 -13.96 -12.25 3.86
N SER A 29 -15.13 -12.85 3.68
CA SER A 29 -16.34 -12.44 4.38
C SER A 29 -16.25 -12.81 5.86
N VAL A 30 -17.05 -12.13 6.71
CA VAL A 30 -17.09 -12.35 8.17
C VAL A 30 -17.31 -13.82 8.57
N ASN A 31 -18.02 -14.57 7.73
CA ASN A 31 -18.38 -15.97 7.99
C ASN A 31 -17.35 -16.96 7.42
N GLU A 32 -16.34 -16.49 6.69
CA GLU A 32 -15.30 -17.33 6.12
C GLU A 32 -14.13 -17.49 7.09
N ARG A 33 -13.80 -18.76 7.39
CA ARG A 33 -12.67 -19.07 8.26
C ARG A 33 -11.35 -18.98 7.51
N PRO A 34 -10.28 -18.51 8.17
CA PRO A 34 -8.94 -18.60 7.59
C PRO A 34 -8.52 -20.06 7.40
N VAL A 35 -7.65 -20.30 6.43
CA VAL A 35 -7.10 -21.65 6.15
C VAL A 35 -6.44 -22.25 7.38
N SER A 36 -5.74 -21.44 8.18
CA SER A 36 -5.12 -21.85 9.44
C SER A 36 -6.11 -22.40 10.49
N LEU A 37 -7.40 -22.08 10.36
CA LEU A 37 -8.47 -22.59 11.22
C LEU A 37 -9.41 -23.57 10.47
N GLY A 38 -8.93 -24.17 9.37
CA GLY A 38 -9.67 -25.18 8.60
C GLY A 38 -10.66 -24.61 7.59
N GLY A 39 -10.52 -23.34 7.20
CA GLY A 39 -11.25 -22.72 6.08
C GLY A 39 -10.66 -23.10 4.73
N CYS A 40 -11.33 -22.67 3.64
CA CYS A 40 -10.82 -22.76 2.28
C CYS A 40 -10.03 -21.50 1.92
N LEU A 41 -9.17 -21.61 0.90
CA LEU A 41 -8.58 -20.43 0.28
C LEU A 41 -9.68 -19.51 -0.26
N HIS A 42 -9.56 -18.23 0.02
CA HIS A 42 -10.41 -17.23 -0.61
C HIS A 42 -10.01 -17.04 -2.07
N HIS A 43 -10.95 -16.67 -2.93
CA HIS A 43 -10.68 -16.48 -4.35
C HIS A 43 -9.51 -15.55 -4.65
N SER A 44 -9.32 -14.48 -3.87
CA SER A 44 -8.17 -13.58 -4.00
C SER A 44 -6.83 -14.27 -3.78
N GLU A 45 -6.79 -15.28 -2.91
CA GLU A 45 -5.58 -16.06 -2.66
C GLU A 45 -5.37 -17.11 -3.77
N GLU A 46 -6.45 -17.74 -4.25
CA GLU A 46 -6.39 -18.71 -5.35
C GLU A 46 -5.82 -18.11 -6.64
N ILE A 47 -6.19 -16.87 -6.96
CA ILE A 47 -5.69 -16.16 -8.16
C ILE A 47 -4.34 -15.43 -7.92
N GLY A 48 -3.78 -15.52 -6.73
CA GLY A 48 -2.52 -14.87 -6.38
C GLY A 48 -2.61 -13.35 -6.17
N GLY A 49 -3.82 -12.82 -5.91
CA GLY A 49 -4.02 -11.40 -5.63
C GLY A 49 -3.62 -11.00 -4.21
N ALA A 50 -3.83 -11.90 -3.24
CA ALA A 50 -3.45 -11.71 -1.85
C ALA A 50 -2.85 -12.98 -1.26
N THR A 51 -2.11 -12.85 -0.17
CA THR A 51 -1.62 -13.97 0.65
C THR A 51 -1.80 -13.59 2.10
N ILE A 52 -2.54 -14.40 2.87
CA ILE A 52 -2.73 -14.18 4.30
C ILE A 52 -1.64 -14.93 5.06
N ALA A 53 -0.81 -14.18 5.76
CA ALA A 53 0.37 -14.69 6.46
C ALA A 53 0.47 -14.09 7.85
N ASP A 54 0.25 -14.88 8.90
CA ASP A 54 0.38 -14.48 10.29
C ASP A 54 1.63 -15.12 10.90
N GLY A 55 2.42 -14.31 11.59
CA GLY A 55 3.67 -14.72 12.18
C GLY A 55 4.87 -14.67 11.22
N LYS A 56 6.06 -14.56 11.77
CA LYS A 56 7.30 -14.39 10.99
C LYS A 56 7.52 -15.48 9.96
N ASP A 57 7.28 -16.73 10.31
CA ASP A 57 7.54 -17.87 9.43
C ASP A 57 6.61 -17.84 8.19
N ALA A 58 5.32 -17.53 8.39
CA ALA A 58 4.38 -17.41 7.29
C ALA A 58 4.69 -16.20 6.39
N VAL A 59 5.07 -15.07 6.98
CA VAL A 59 5.53 -13.89 6.25
C VAL A 59 6.77 -14.21 5.40
N LEU A 60 7.76 -14.91 5.96
CA LEU A 60 8.95 -15.33 5.21
C LEU A 60 8.61 -16.24 4.04
N VAL A 61 7.68 -17.18 4.21
CA VAL A 61 7.21 -18.04 3.11
C VAL A 61 6.58 -17.18 2.03
N ALA A 62 5.63 -16.28 2.37
CA ALA A 62 4.94 -15.44 1.42
C ALA A 62 5.89 -14.50 0.64
N VAL A 63 6.88 -13.92 1.32
CA VAL A 63 7.91 -13.08 0.67
C VAL A 63 8.73 -13.90 -0.32
N ARG A 64 9.24 -15.06 0.10
CA ARG A 64 10.09 -15.92 -0.74
C ARG A 64 9.34 -16.48 -1.95
N GLU A 65 8.05 -16.80 -1.82
CA GLU A 65 7.18 -17.18 -2.92
C GLU A 65 7.04 -16.05 -3.97
N ASN A 66 6.85 -14.81 -3.53
CA ASN A 66 6.81 -13.67 -4.45
C ASN A 66 8.17 -13.44 -5.13
N LEU A 67 9.28 -13.56 -4.40
CA LEU A 67 10.64 -13.44 -4.94
C LEU A 67 10.95 -14.55 -5.96
N GLU A 68 10.55 -15.81 -5.68
CA GLU A 68 10.70 -16.94 -6.61
C GLU A 68 9.97 -16.68 -7.93
N ARG A 69 8.79 -16.07 -7.87
CA ARG A 69 8.01 -15.65 -9.05
C ARG A 69 8.56 -14.43 -9.77
N GLY A 70 9.70 -13.90 -9.32
CA GLY A 70 10.40 -12.79 -9.94
C GLY A 70 9.89 -11.39 -9.55
N ALA A 71 9.23 -11.26 -8.42
CA ALA A 71 8.83 -9.94 -7.92
C ALA A 71 10.06 -9.08 -7.58
N PRO A 72 10.27 -7.91 -8.22
CA PRO A 72 11.39 -7.03 -7.95
C PRO A 72 11.16 -6.11 -6.74
N GLN A 73 10.06 -6.23 -6.06
CA GLN A 73 9.69 -5.53 -4.81
C GLN A 73 8.63 -6.34 -4.07
N ILE A 74 8.49 -6.12 -2.78
CA ILE A 74 7.54 -6.84 -1.94
C ILE A 74 6.51 -5.85 -1.36
N LYS A 75 5.22 -6.20 -1.44
CA LYS A 75 4.10 -5.39 -0.91
C LYS A 75 3.45 -6.06 0.28
N LEU A 76 3.40 -5.35 1.43
CA LEU A 76 2.60 -5.73 2.58
C LEU A 76 1.54 -4.67 2.90
N THR A 77 0.56 -5.03 3.73
CA THR A 77 -0.37 -4.09 4.36
C THR A 77 0.04 -3.86 5.81
N ALA A 78 0.35 -2.62 6.18
CA ALA A 78 0.78 -2.28 7.54
C ALA A 78 -0.25 -1.42 8.31
N GLY A 79 -1.34 -1.05 7.66
CA GLY A 79 -2.42 -0.26 8.22
C GLY A 79 -3.77 -0.58 7.61
N GLY A 80 -4.83 -0.03 8.17
CA GLY A 80 -6.19 -0.17 7.66
C GLY A 80 -6.42 0.61 6.37
N GLY A 81 -7.51 0.34 5.67
CA GLY A 81 -7.82 0.87 4.36
C GLY A 81 -9.16 1.60 4.22
N ALA A 82 -9.23 2.44 3.20
CA ALA A 82 -10.43 3.22 2.90
C ALA A 82 -11.53 2.42 2.20
N SER A 83 -11.15 1.41 1.42
CA SER A 83 -12.09 0.63 0.61
C SER A 83 -12.63 -0.60 1.33
N SER A 84 -11.95 -1.09 2.33
CA SER A 84 -12.36 -2.24 3.12
C SER A 84 -13.44 -1.90 4.15
N VAL A 85 -14.25 -2.92 4.46
CA VAL A 85 -15.41 -2.77 5.36
C VAL A 85 -15.02 -3.05 6.80
N PHE A 86 -13.99 -3.87 7.04
CA PHE A 86 -13.71 -4.45 8.35
C PHE A 86 -12.52 -3.85 9.08
N ASP A 87 -11.61 -3.18 8.38
CA ASP A 87 -10.41 -2.59 8.96
C ASP A 87 -10.53 -1.06 9.05
N PRO A 88 -10.61 -0.48 10.26
CA PRO A 88 -10.56 0.96 10.46
C PRO A 88 -9.25 1.58 9.93
N LEU A 89 -9.31 2.84 9.46
CA LEU A 89 -8.11 3.53 8.93
C LEU A 89 -6.97 3.67 9.95
N ASP A 90 -7.30 3.76 11.24
CA ASP A 90 -6.35 4.03 12.32
C ASP A 90 -5.70 2.79 12.92
N VAL A 91 -6.03 1.59 12.41
CA VAL A 91 -5.35 0.38 12.87
C VAL A 91 -3.95 0.26 12.29
N SER A 92 -3.05 -0.28 13.09
CA SER A 92 -1.73 -0.70 12.66
C SER A 92 -1.73 -2.22 12.56
N GLN A 93 -1.38 -2.71 11.38
CA GLN A 93 -1.33 -4.14 11.08
C GLN A 93 0.09 -4.64 11.14
N TYR A 94 0.25 -5.95 11.34
CA TYR A 94 1.52 -6.60 11.63
C TYR A 94 2.24 -6.06 12.88
N THR A 95 2.99 -6.89 13.52
CA THR A 95 3.99 -6.49 14.52
C THR A 95 5.24 -5.97 13.81
N GLU A 96 6.09 -5.25 14.53
CA GLU A 96 7.39 -4.82 13.97
C GLU A 96 8.26 -6.01 13.56
N GLU A 97 8.21 -7.11 14.32
CA GLU A 97 9.00 -8.31 14.04
C GLU A 97 8.58 -9.01 12.73
N GLU A 98 7.28 -9.03 12.43
CA GLU A 98 6.76 -9.59 11.17
C GLU A 98 7.19 -8.73 9.98
N LEU A 99 7.03 -7.39 10.10
CA LEU A 99 7.50 -6.47 9.07
C LEU A 99 9.02 -6.56 8.86
N ARG A 100 9.79 -6.70 9.94
CA ARG A 100 11.25 -6.86 9.89
C ARG A 100 11.65 -8.15 9.18
N ALA A 101 10.95 -9.24 9.43
CA ALA A 101 11.20 -10.52 8.74
C ALA A 101 11.00 -10.37 7.21
N ALA A 102 9.96 -9.64 6.79
CA ALA A 102 9.76 -9.35 5.37
C ALA A 102 10.88 -8.49 4.79
N VAL A 103 11.33 -7.46 5.53
CA VAL A 103 12.42 -6.56 5.11
C VAL A 103 13.73 -7.31 4.97
N GLU A 104 14.12 -8.11 5.95
CA GLU A 104 15.34 -8.91 5.92
C GLU A 104 15.36 -9.85 4.71
N ALA A 105 14.27 -10.58 4.46
CA ALA A 105 14.18 -11.47 3.30
C ALA A 105 14.25 -10.73 1.96
N ALA A 106 13.67 -9.54 1.85
CA ALA A 106 13.75 -8.72 0.66
C ALA A 106 15.16 -8.13 0.46
N GLU A 107 15.80 -7.64 1.51
CA GLU A 107 17.18 -7.10 1.48
C GLU A 107 18.20 -8.19 1.10
N ASP A 108 18.08 -9.41 1.62
CA ASP A 108 18.91 -10.55 1.24
C ASP A 108 18.79 -10.89 -0.25
N TRP A 109 17.67 -10.57 -0.87
CA TRP A 109 17.42 -10.75 -2.31
C TRP A 109 17.81 -9.52 -3.14
N GLY A 110 18.31 -8.46 -2.51
CA GLY A 110 18.72 -7.21 -3.16
C GLY A 110 17.55 -6.29 -3.54
N THR A 111 16.40 -6.43 -2.88
CA THR A 111 15.21 -5.62 -3.13
C THR A 111 14.67 -4.97 -1.84
N TYR A 112 13.44 -4.47 -1.86
CA TYR A 112 12.87 -3.71 -0.76
C TYR A 112 11.39 -4.04 -0.53
N VAL A 113 10.90 -3.64 0.64
CA VAL A 113 9.49 -3.71 1.01
C VAL A 113 8.82 -2.35 0.85
N THR A 114 7.64 -2.35 0.25
CA THR A 114 6.67 -1.25 0.29
C THR A 114 5.44 -1.67 1.13
N VAL A 115 4.81 -0.71 1.81
CA VAL A 115 3.63 -1.00 2.62
C VAL A 115 2.48 -0.04 2.35
N HIS A 116 1.26 -0.58 2.35
CA HIS A 116 0.05 0.19 2.48
C HIS A 116 -0.10 0.69 3.92
N ALA A 117 -0.17 2.00 4.13
CA ALA A 117 -0.44 2.59 5.43
C ALA A 117 -0.88 4.07 5.29
N TYR A 118 -1.82 4.52 6.10
CA TYR A 118 -2.30 5.90 6.10
C TYR A 118 -1.81 6.73 7.28
N THR A 119 -1.63 6.13 8.44
CA THR A 119 -1.50 6.83 9.71
C THR A 119 -0.09 6.84 10.28
N PRO A 120 0.26 7.83 11.13
CA PRO A 120 1.58 7.94 11.74
C PRO A 120 2.03 6.66 12.45
N ARG A 121 1.16 6.07 13.27
CA ARG A 121 1.48 4.85 14.03
C ARG A 121 1.89 3.68 13.14
N ALA A 122 1.14 3.44 12.06
CA ALA A 122 1.44 2.36 11.13
C ALA A 122 2.75 2.63 10.37
N VAL A 123 2.93 3.86 9.88
CA VAL A 123 4.10 4.26 9.11
C VAL A 123 5.38 4.27 9.96
N GLN A 124 5.34 4.81 11.17
CA GLN A 124 6.51 4.83 12.06
C GLN A 124 6.97 3.40 12.41
N LYS A 125 6.03 2.48 12.67
CA LYS A 125 6.35 1.07 12.88
C LYS A 125 6.99 0.42 11.64
N ALA A 126 6.44 0.69 10.45
CA ALA A 126 7.01 0.19 9.20
C ALA A 126 8.44 0.73 8.95
N ILE A 127 8.67 2.01 9.21
CA ILE A 127 10.00 2.63 9.10
C ILE A 127 10.98 2.01 10.12
N ALA A 128 10.54 1.75 11.36
CA ALA A 128 11.36 1.09 12.37
C ALA A 128 11.75 -0.35 11.95
N ALA A 129 10.88 -1.03 11.23
CA ALA A 129 11.17 -2.35 10.64
C ALA A 129 12.11 -2.30 9.43
N GLY A 130 12.35 -1.13 8.81
CA GLY A 130 13.28 -0.97 7.68
C GLY A 130 12.61 -0.80 6.31
N VAL A 131 11.29 -0.61 6.25
CA VAL A 131 10.54 -0.38 4.99
C VAL A 131 11.06 0.85 4.27
N LYS A 132 11.12 0.80 2.93
CA LYS A 132 11.71 1.85 2.07
C LYS A 132 10.67 2.68 1.30
N CYS A 133 9.44 2.20 1.21
CA CYS A 133 8.36 2.90 0.51
C CYS A 133 7.04 2.76 1.28
N ILE A 134 6.30 3.84 1.37
CA ILE A 134 4.96 3.89 1.94
C ILE A 134 3.99 4.23 0.81
N ASP A 135 3.01 3.38 0.59
CA ASP A 135 1.91 3.70 -0.29
C ASP A 135 0.81 4.39 0.50
N HIS A 136 0.27 5.43 -0.06
CA HIS A 136 -0.72 6.35 0.52
C HIS A 136 -0.11 7.39 1.48
N GLY A 137 -0.08 7.15 2.79
CA GLY A 137 0.48 8.10 3.76
C GLY A 137 -0.30 9.41 3.94
N HIS A 138 -1.56 9.49 3.47
CA HIS A 138 -2.31 10.76 3.43
C HIS A 138 -2.64 11.37 4.80
N LEU A 139 -2.63 10.57 5.87
CA LEU A 139 -3.03 11.03 7.22
C LEU A 139 -1.83 11.28 8.14
N LEU A 140 -0.62 11.42 7.58
CA LEU A 140 0.60 11.59 8.36
C LEU A 140 0.68 12.97 9.02
N ASP A 141 1.22 13.00 10.22
CA ASP A 141 1.58 14.22 10.94
C ASP A 141 2.97 14.76 10.55
N ASP A 142 3.27 15.96 10.99
CA ASP A 142 4.53 16.66 10.70
C ASP A 142 5.76 15.90 11.23
N GLU A 143 5.63 15.22 12.37
CA GLU A 143 6.70 14.42 12.95
C GLU A 143 7.05 13.24 12.05
N THR A 144 6.04 12.53 11.58
CA THR A 144 6.24 11.38 10.68
C THR A 144 6.76 11.82 9.31
N LEU A 145 6.28 12.95 8.78
CA LEU A 145 6.80 13.51 7.52
C LEU A 145 8.28 13.89 7.62
N LYS A 146 8.68 14.49 8.73
CA LYS A 146 10.09 14.79 9.01
C LYS A 146 10.92 13.50 9.05
N LEU A 147 10.46 12.48 9.77
CA LEU A 147 11.12 11.17 9.85
C LEU A 147 11.29 10.53 8.45
N ILE A 148 10.25 10.58 7.61
CA ILE A 148 10.28 10.08 6.22
C ILE A 148 11.37 10.80 5.42
N GLY A 149 11.41 12.14 5.50
CA GLY A 149 12.43 12.92 4.80
C GLY A 149 13.85 12.61 5.28
N GLU A 150 14.07 12.55 6.59
CA GLU A 150 15.38 12.22 7.20
C GLU A 150 15.86 10.82 6.84
N LYS A 151 14.96 9.86 6.76
CA LYS A 151 15.26 8.46 6.39
C LYS A 151 15.29 8.22 4.88
N GLY A 152 14.88 9.21 4.08
CA GLY A 152 14.83 9.10 2.63
C GLY A 152 13.83 8.06 2.11
N ILE A 153 12.75 7.83 2.85
CA ILE A 153 11.67 6.92 2.49
C ILE A 153 10.84 7.50 1.35
N TRP A 154 10.41 6.67 0.41
CA TRP A 154 9.51 7.08 -0.65
C TRP A 154 8.06 7.11 -0.18
N LEU A 155 7.30 8.10 -0.66
CA LEU A 155 5.84 8.13 -0.59
C LEU A 155 5.27 7.91 -1.99
N SER A 156 4.50 6.84 -2.17
CA SER A 156 3.74 6.57 -3.40
C SER A 156 2.29 6.98 -3.17
N MET A 157 1.88 8.12 -3.72
CA MET A 157 0.61 8.75 -3.36
C MET A 157 -0.29 8.99 -4.57
N GLN A 158 -1.60 8.99 -4.29
CA GLN A 158 -2.64 9.36 -5.23
C GLN A 158 -3.00 10.84 -5.02
N PRO A 159 -3.05 11.67 -6.08
CA PRO A 159 -3.57 13.04 -5.97
C PRO A 159 -5.10 13.01 -5.88
N LEU A 160 -5.63 12.77 -4.68
CA LEU A 160 -7.05 12.70 -4.43
C LEU A 160 -7.60 14.09 -4.10
N ASP A 161 -8.76 14.42 -4.66
CA ASP A 161 -9.52 15.59 -4.28
C ASP A 161 -10.86 15.21 -3.61
N SER A 162 -11.45 16.15 -2.89
CA SER A 162 -12.69 15.94 -2.13
C SER A 162 -13.93 15.71 -3.00
N THR A 163 -13.83 15.83 -4.32
CA THR A 163 -14.93 15.63 -5.25
C THR A 163 -15.14 14.16 -5.63
N THR A 164 -14.19 13.29 -5.29
CA THR A 164 -14.24 11.84 -5.57
C THR A 164 -15.14 11.05 -4.61
N ASN A 165 -16.27 11.61 -4.19
CA ASN A 165 -17.24 10.99 -3.28
C ASN A 165 -18.10 9.89 -3.91
N ALA A 166 -17.62 9.16 -4.90
CA ALA A 166 -18.36 8.08 -5.52
C ALA A 166 -18.42 6.84 -4.62
N GLY A 167 -19.61 6.50 -4.20
CA GLY A 167 -19.97 5.17 -3.71
C GLY A 167 -19.98 4.99 -2.20
N ALA A 168 -20.52 3.88 -1.78
CA ALA A 168 -20.44 3.29 -0.48
C ALA A 168 -21.24 4.00 0.66
N ASN A 169 -21.13 3.49 1.85
CA ASN A 169 -21.78 4.00 3.04
C ASN A 169 -21.14 5.31 3.55
N GLU A 170 -21.75 5.95 4.54
CA GLU A 170 -21.28 7.22 5.11
C GLU A 170 -19.88 7.11 5.75
N GLU A 171 -19.55 5.97 6.34
CA GLU A 171 -18.23 5.72 6.92
C GLU A 171 -17.13 5.76 5.85
N GLN A 172 -17.34 5.10 4.73
CA GLN A 172 -16.39 5.11 3.62
C GLN A 172 -16.27 6.49 2.96
N LYS A 173 -17.36 7.26 2.91
CA LYS A 173 -17.33 8.66 2.45
C LYS A 173 -16.47 9.51 3.37
N GLN A 174 -16.63 9.36 4.69
CA GLN A 174 -15.81 10.08 5.66
C GLN A 174 -14.32 9.69 5.54
N LYS A 175 -14.00 8.40 5.46
CA LYS A 175 -12.62 7.93 5.23
C LYS A 175 -12.01 8.57 3.97
N LYS A 176 -12.75 8.61 2.86
CA LYS A 176 -12.27 9.25 1.61
C LYS A 176 -12.08 10.75 1.74
N TYR A 177 -12.97 11.43 2.44
CA TYR A 177 -12.84 12.87 2.70
C TYR A 177 -11.58 13.18 3.53
N ASP A 178 -11.32 12.42 4.58
CA ASP A 178 -10.13 12.57 5.42
C ASP A 178 -8.84 12.37 4.61
N ILE A 179 -8.81 11.35 3.75
CA ILE A 179 -7.69 11.06 2.87
C ILE A 179 -7.48 12.19 1.85
N ALA A 180 -8.54 12.68 1.21
CA ALA A 180 -8.44 13.77 0.25
C ALA A 180 -7.92 15.06 0.89
N THR A 181 -8.37 15.38 2.11
CA THR A 181 -7.86 16.50 2.90
C THR A 181 -6.37 16.31 3.23
N GLY A 182 -5.96 15.10 3.53
CA GLY A 182 -4.56 14.75 3.77
C GLY A 182 -3.66 14.97 2.56
N THR A 183 -4.16 14.76 1.34
CA THR A 183 -3.41 15.00 0.10
C THR A 183 -2.85 16.42 0.06
N GLU A 184 -3.68 17.43 0.28
CA GLU A 184 -3.28 18.85 0.25
C GLU A 184 -2.12 19.12 1.23
N ARG A 185 -2.25 18.62 2.44
CA ARG A 185 -1.25 18.82 3.49
C ARG A 185 0.09 18.18 3.14
N ILE A 186 0.07 16.93 2.68
CA ILE A 186 1.31 16.19 2.36
C ILE A 186 2.01 16.83 1.17
N TYR A 187 1.30 17.09 0.07
CA TYR A 187 1.90 17.65 -1.14
C TYR A 187 2.47 19.05 -0.89
N SER A 188 1.78 19.89 -0.11
CA SER A 188 2.31 21.19 0.31
C SER A 188 3.56 21.09 1.19
N SER A 189 3.76 19.96 1.84
CA SER A 189 4.89 19.71 2.75
C SER A 189 6.12 19.09 2.07
N VAL A 190 6.03 18.67 0.81
CA VAL A 190 7.10 17.95 0.09
C VAL A 190 8.44 18.69 0.15
N LYS A 191 8.45 19.99 -0.18
CA LYS A 191 9.67 20.81 -0.14
C LYS A 191 10.17 21.03 1.30
N LYS A 192 9.25 21.23 2.25
CA LYS A 192 9.58 21.51 3.66
C LYS A 192 10.37 20.37 4.30
N TYR A 193 9.98 19.13 4.01
CA TYR A 193 10.57 17.93 4.61
C TYR A 193 11.47 17.13 3.65
N ASN A 194 11.73 17.66 2.44
CA ASN A 194 12.54 16.97 1.42
C ASN A 194 12.02 15.55 1.13
N LEU A 195 10.72 15.42 0.94
CA LEU A 195 10.06 14.14 0.71
C LEU A 195 10.33 13.62 -0.70
N LYS A 196 10.59 12.33 -0.83
CA LYS A 196 10.62 11.63 -2.11
C LYS A 196 9.20 11.18 -2.44
N LEU A 197 8.62 11.74 -3.48
CA LEU A 197 7.25 11.46 -3.88
C LEU A 197 7.22 10.72 -5.22
N ALA A 198 6.40 9.65 -5.27
CA ALA A 198 6.01 8.95 -6.49
C ALA A 198 4.51 9.12 -6.70
N TRP A 199 4.11 9.29 -7.97
CA TRP A 199 2.72 9.32 -8.35
C TRP A 199 2.19 7.89 -8.54
N GLY A 200 0.98 7.62 -8.04
CA GLY A 200 0.26 6.37 -8.21
C GLY A 200 -1.22 6.61 -8.44
N THR A 201 -1.97 5.63 -8.91
CA THR A 201 -3.41 5.74 -9.16
C THR A 201 -4.25 4.94 -8.19
N ASP A 202 -3.75 3.80 -7.75
CA ASP A 202 -4.48 2.82 -6.92
C ASP A 202 -5.86 2.45 -7.50
N LEU A 203 -5.94 2.32 -8.82
CA LEU A 203 -7.17 1.96 -9.52
C LEU A 203 -7.37 0.44 -9.49
N LEU A 204 -7.83 -0.05 -8.34
CA LEU A 204 -8.30 -1.42 -8.15
C LEU A 204 -9.83 -1.46 -8.28
N PHE A 205 -10.36 -2.60 -8.76
CA PHE A 205 -11.79 -2.90 -8.81
C PHE A 205 -12.67 -1.93 -9.63
N ASN A 206 -12.06 -1.06 -10.42
CA ASN A 206 -12.78 -0.13 -11.30
C ASN A 206 -12.23 -0.15 -12.74
N PRO A 207 -12.51 -1.19 -13.53
CA PRO A 207 -12.02 -1.28 -14.91
C PRO A 207 -12.42 -0.11 -15.80
N ALA A 208 -13.58 0.51 -15.54
CA ALA A 208 -14.06 1.66 -16.31
C ALA A 208 -13.19 2.92 -16.12
N ALA A 209 -12.46 3.00 -15.00
CA ALA A 209 -11.55 4.12 -14.74
C ALA A 209 -10.14 3.91 -15.32
N ASN A 210 -9.80 2.72 -15.81
CA ASN A 210 -8.46 2.41 -16.31
C ASN A 210 -8.02 3.34 -17.46
N SER A 211 -8.93 3.71 -18.35
CA SER A 211 -8.64 4.66 -19.44
C SER A 211 -8.40 6.10 -18.97
N LYS A 212 -8.70 6.40 -17.71
CA LYS A 212 -8.60 7.74 -17.10
C LYS A 212 -7.47 7.85 -16.07
N GLN A 213 -6.60 6.85 -15.96
CA GLN A 213 -5.53 6.83 -14.95
C GLN A 213 -4.66 8.08 -14.99
N THR A 214 -4.22 8.48 -16.18
CA THR A 214 -3.36 9.65 -16.38
C THR A 214 -4.08 10.98 -16.19
N ALA A 215 -5.41 11.00 -16.12
CA ALA A 215 -6.18 12.23 -15.92
C ALA A 215 -5.95 12.88 -14.54
N THR A 216 -5.36 12.14 -13.60
CA THR A 216 -4.97 12.67 -12.28
C THR A 216 -3.62 13.38 -12.28
N ILE A 217 -2.77 13.18 -13.30
CA ILE A 217 -1.46 13.84 -13.39
C ILE A 217 -1.59 15.37 -13.43
N PRO A 218 -2.48 15.99 -14.25
CA PRO A 218 -2.67 17.43 -14.26
C PRO A 218 -3.11 18.03 -12.92
N LEU A 219 -3.72 17.23 -12.03
CA LEU A 219 -4.07 17.72 -10.69
C LEU A 219 -2.82 18.08 -9.87
N MET A 220 -1.69 17.49 -10.18
CA MET A 220 -0.42 17.75 -9.50
C MET A 220 0.14 19.17 -9.78
N ASP A 221 -0.31 19.83 -10.86
CA ASP A 221 0.07 21.23 -11.18
C ASP A 221 -0.30 22.20 -10.06
N LYS A 222 -1.24 21.80 -9.19
CA LYS A 222 -1.62 22.57 -8.02
C LYS A 222 -0.46 22.74 -7.02
N TRP A 223 0.43 21.76 -6.94
CA TRP A 223 1.52 21.70 -5.93
C TRP A 223 2.92 21.71 -6.54
N PHE A 224 3.03 21.31 -7.78
CA PHE A 224 4.31 21.14 -8.47
C PHE A 224 4.30 21.88 -9.81
N THR A 225 5.44 22.48 -10.16
CA THR A 225 5.63 23.03 -11.50
C THR A 225 6.18 21.93 -12.40
N PRO A 226 5.67 21.77 -13.64
CA PRO A 226 6.33 20.91 -14.62
C PRO A 226 7.68 21.56 -14.97
N PHE A 227 8.78 20.99 -14.43
CA PHE A 227 10.20 21.39 -14.60
C PHE A 227 10.57 22.81 -14.15
#